data_d5d0e3b763e8ae24071a8f948ebe97b0
#
_entry.id   d5d0e3b763e8ae24071a8f948ebe97b0
#
_cell.length_a   1.000
_cell.length_b   1.000
_cell.length_c   1.000
_cell.angle_alpha   90.00
_cell.angle_beta   90.00
_cell.angle_gamma   90.00
#
_symmetry.space_group_name_H-M   'P 1'
#
loop_
_entity.id
_entity.type
_entity.pdbx_description
1 polymer ?
#
loop_
_entity_poly.entity_id
_entity_poly.type
_entity_poly.pdbx_seq_one_letter_code
_entity_poly.pdbx_strand_id
1 'polypeptide(L)'
;IVGARLYYVLFYLDRFKKADGSFDWAESIAIWDGGLAIYGGVIAAVLVCFVLSKKRGFKLGALTDLIVMGFLIGQAVGRWGNFMNREAFGAETTLPWRMQLTTTAGTLVEVHPTFLYESLWNVVGLLLIVFIVAKGRRFDGENTWFYFLWYGIGRFWVEGLRTDSLYLFNWTIGGEPIRVSQALSLVMVLVSAFMLLYNIRLHPHKPEELYVNIAAAQKAAEGESADGSAE
;
A
#
# COMPACT_ATOMS: atom_id res chain seq x y z
N ILE A 1 8.48 -3.98 -10.23
CA ILE A 1 9.96 -3.92 -10.25
C ILE A 1 10.43 -3.02 -11.38
N VAL A 2 10.09 -3.30 -12.66
CA VAL A 2 10.55 -2.49 -13.81
C VAL A 2 10.28 -1.00 -13.63
N GLY A 3 9.05 -0.61 -13.26
CA GLY A 3 8.70 0.80 -13.00
C GLY A 3 9.49 1.43 -11.86
N ALA A 4 9.75 0.66 -10.79
CA ALA A 4 10.55 1.12 -9.66
C ALA A 4 12.01 1.40 -10.05
N ARG A 5 12.59 0.51 -10.87
CA ARG A 5 13.96 0.70 -11.39
C ARG A 5 14.04 1.84 -12.40
N LEU A 6 13.11 1.91 -13.34
CA LEU A 6 13.05 2.98 -14.32
C LEU A 6 12.96 4.36 -13.64
N TYR A 7 12.09 4.50 -12.65
CA TYR A 7 11.99 5.74 -11.88
C TYR A 7 13.31 6.09 -11.20
N TYR A 8 13.93 5.11 -10.54
CA TYR A 8 15.22 5.33 -9.87
C TYR A 8 16.30 5.78 -10.85
N VAL A 9 16.45 5.10 -11.99
CA VAL A 9 17.43 5.46 -13.03
C VAL A 9 17.19 6.87 -13.55
N LEU A 10 15.94 7.24 -13.82
CA LEU A 10 15.59 8.59 -14.32
C LEU A 10 15.91 9.72 -13.33
N PHE A 11 15.73 9.47 -12.02
CA PHE A 11 15.98 10.50 -11.00
C PHE A 11 17.44 10.54 -10.50
N TYR A 12 18.23 9.50 -10.78
CA TYR A 12 19.63 9.40 -10.36
C TYR A 12 20.55 9.10 -11.54
N LEU A 13 20.33 9.75 -12.69
CA LEU A 13 21.10 9.54 -13.93
C LEU A 13 22.61 9.64 -13.74
N ASP A 14 23.08 10.51 -12.86
CA ASP A 14 24.52 10.71 -12.61
C ASP A 14 25.21 9.47 -12.03
N ARG A 15 24.46 8.59 -11.33
CA ARG A 15 25.00 7.32 -10.82
C ARG A 15 25.26 6.29 -11.91
N PHE A 16 24.63 6.46 -13.08
CA PHE A 16 24.71 5.55 -14.22
C PHE A 16 25.59 6.09 -15.35
N LYS A 17 26.47 7.07 -15.05
CA LYS A 17 27.47 7.59 -15.96
C LYS A 17 28.82 6.96 -15.65
N LYS A 18 29.47 6.41 -16.70
CA LYS A 18 30.86 5.93 -16.63
C LYS A 18 31.84 7.09 -16.58
N ALA A 19 33.08 6.81 -16.26
CA ALA A 19 34.15 7.81 -16.22
C ALA A 19 34.39 8.53 -17.57
N ASP A 20 34.01 7.90 -18.68
CA ASP A 20 34.07 8.46 -20.05
C ASP A 20 32.81 9.31 -20.40
N GLY A 21 31.85 9.46 -19.45
CA GLY A 21 30.61 10.20 -19.65
C GLY A 21 29.50 9.40 -20.35
N SER A 22 29.76 8.18 -20.78
CA SER A 22 28.75 7.30 -21.38
C SER A 22 27.79 6.73 -20.32
N PHE A 23 26.59 6.36 -20.77
CA PHE A 23 25.58 5.76 -19.87
C PHE A 23 25.89 4.27 -19.65
N ASP A 24 25.85 3.82 -18.38
CA ASP A 24 26.05 2.42 -18.02
C ASP A 24 24.73 1.64 -18.04
N TRP A 25 24.45 1.01 -19.17
CA TRP A 25 23.26 0.19 -19.38
C TRP A 25 23.25 -1.05 -18.49
N ALA A 26 24.41 -1.65 -18.23
CA ALA A 26 24.50 -2.85 -17.39
C ALA A 26 24.12 -2.52 -15.95
N GLU A 27 24.70 -1.47 -15.39
CA GLU A 27 24.35 -0.98 -14.05
C GLU A 27 22.87 -0.55 -13.98
N SER A 28 22.30 0.04 -15.04
CA SER A 28 20.90 0.49 -15.05
C SER A 28 19.87 -0.64 -14.90
N ILE A 29 20.21 -1.87 -15.21
CA ILE A 29 19.34 -3.05 -15.04
C ILE A 29 19.72 -3.93 -13.84
N ALA A 30 20.82 -3.63 -13.16
CA ALA A 30 21.34 -4.39 -12.02
C ALA A 30 20.49 -4.14 -10.75
N ILE A 31 19.30 -4.76 -10.65
CA ILE A 31 18.37 -4.61 -9.54
C ILE A 31 18.85 -5.28 -8.23
N TRP A 32 19.80 -6.19 -8.31
CA TRP A 32 20.39 -6.91 -7.17
C TRP A 32 21.32 -6.03 -6.34
N ASP A 33 21.84 -4.93 -6.91
CA ASP A 33 22.67 -3.95 -6.22
C ASP A 33 21.81 -2.84 -5.54
N GLY A 34 20.48 -3.04 -5.50
CA GLY A 34 19.54 -2.08 -4.92
C GLY A 34 19.08 -1.03 -5.94
N GLY A 35 18.65 0.14 -5.45
CA GLY A 35 18.22 1.25 -6.31
C GLY A 35 16.84 1.02 -6.93
N LEU A 36 15.85 0.75 -6.10
CA LEU A 36 14.44 0.65 -6.47
C LEU A 36 13.66 1.79 -5.79
N ALA A 37 12.95 2.59 -6.57
CA ALA A 37 12.12 3.67 -6.06
C ALA A 37 10.67 3.21 -5.91
N ILE A 38 10.14 3.29 -4.70
CA ILE A 38 8.76 2.88 -4.40
C ILE A 38 7.72 3.63 -5.25
N TYR A 39 7.94 4.92 -5.51
CA TYR A 39 7.04 5.73 -6.33
C TYR A 39 6.91 5.20 -7.75
N GLY A 40 8.02 4.80 -8.37
CA GLY A 40 8.00 4.18 -9.70
C GLY A 40 7.23 2.85 -9.72
N GLY A 41 7.35 2.06 -8.66
CA GLY A 41 6.59 0.83 -8.48
C GLY A 41 5.08 1.09 -8.38
N VAL A 42 4.68 2.07 -7.57
CA VAL A 42 3.27 2.45 -7.40
C VAL A 42 2.68 3.01 -8.70
N ILE A 43 3.37 3.93 -9.36
CA ILE A 43 2.91 4.51 -10.64
C ILE A 43 2.73 3.40 -11.69
N ALA A 44 3.71 2.51 -11.84
CA ALA A 44 3.62 1.41 -12.78
C ALA A 44 2.46 0.44 -12.44
N ALA A 45 2.25 0.13 -11.17
CA ALA A 45 1.13 -0.71 -10.73
C ALA A 45 -0.22 -0.08 -11.09
N VAL A 46 -0.40 1.21 -10.81
CA VAL A 46 -1.63 1.96 -11.15
C VAL A 46 -1.86 1.96 -12.66
N LEU A 47 -0.82 2.24 -13.45
CA LEU A 47 -0.90 2.22 -14.92
C LEU A 47 -1.29 0.84 -15.46
N VAL A 48 -0.67 -0.23 -14.94
CA VAL A 48 -1.00 -1.61 -15.33
C VAL A 48 -2.44 -1.95 -14.97
N CYS A 49 -2.91 -1.59 -13.76
CA CYS A 49 -4.30 -1.79 -13.35
C CYS A 49 -5.27 -1.07 -14.29
N PHE A 50 -4.97 0.18 -14.64
CA PHE A 50 -5.80 0.96 -15.56
C PHE A 50 -5.84 0.34 -16.96
N VAL A 51 -4.68 -0.05 -17.51
CA VAL A 51 -4.60 -0.70 -18.84
C VAL A 51 -5.34 -2.03 -18.85
N LEU A 52 -5.17 -2.86 -17.81
CA LEU A 52 -5.86 -4.15 -17.71
C LEU A 52 -7.37 -3.95 -17.58
N SER A 53 -7.82 -3.02 -16.76
CA SER A 53 -9.23 -2.65 -16.63
C SER A 53 -9.84 -2.31 -18.00
N LYS A 54 -9.17 -1.45 -18.79
CA LYS A 54 -9.63 -1.07 -20.12
C LYS A 54 -9.58 -2.20 -21.15
N LYS A 55 -8.47 -2.96 -21.20
CA LYS A 55 -8.27 -4.02 -22.20
C LYS A 55 -9.09 -5.28 -21.94
N ARG A 56 -9.31 -5.62 -20.69
CA ARG A 56 -10.00 -6.84 -20.28
C ARG A 56 -11.44 -6.62 -19.82
N GLY A 57 -11.92 -5.38 -19.81
CA GLY A 57 -13.28 -5.04 -19.37
C GLY A 57 -13.51 -5.18 -17.86
N PHE A 58 -12.44 -5.28 -17.04
CA PHE A 58 -12.60 -5.33 -15.59
C PHE A 58 -13.02 -3.96 -15.04
N LYS A 59 -13.94 -3.94 -14.10
CA LYS A 59 -14.18 -2.73 -13.31
C LYS A 59 -12.96 -2.45 -12.43
N LEU A 60 -12.42 -1.23 -12.51
CA LEU A 60 -11.21 -0.84 -11.80
C LEU A 60 -11.36 -1.05 -10.28
N GLY A 61 -12.52 -0.70 -9.70
CA GLY A 61 -12.80 -0.91 -8.28
C GLY A 61 -12.73 -2.38 -7.87
N ALA A 62 -13.30 -3.30 -8.67
CA ALA A 62 -13.22 -4.73 -8.39
C ALA A 62 -11.78 -5.26 -8.46
N LEU A 63 -10.98 -4.76 -9.43
CA LEU A 63 -9.58 -5.14 -9.56
C LEU A 63 -8.75 -4.64 -8.37
N THR A 64 -8.92 -3.38 -7.98
CA THR A 64 -8.20 -2.80 -6.84
C THR A 64 -8.60 -3.45 -5.53
N ASP A 65 -9.86 -3.86 -5.35
CA ASP A 65 -10.32 -4.61 -4.17
C ASP A 65 -9.57 -5.92 -3.95
N LEU A 66 -9.16 -6.58 -5.01
CA LEU A 66 -8.32 -7.77 -4.92
C LEU A 66 -6.87 -7.42 -4.60
N ILE A 67 -6.34 -6.37 -5.23
CA ILE A 67 -4.94 -5.97 -5.11
C ILE A 67 -4.61 -5.50 -3.70
N VAL A 68 -5.51 -4.77 -3.02
CA VAL A 68 -5.23 -4.25 -1.67
C VAL A 68 -5.06 -5.34 -0.62
N MET A 69 -5.65 -6.51 -0.80
CA MET A 69 -5.38 -7.67 0.06
C MET A 69 -3.93 -8.13 -0.10
N GLY A 70 -3.42 -8.18 -1.34
CA GLY A 70 -2.01 -8.45 -1.61
C GLY A 70 -1.06 -7.39 -1.02
N PHE A 71 -1.47 -6.11 -1.03
CA PHE A 71 -0.70 -5.04 -0.38
C PHE A 71 -0.60 -5.25 1.13
N LEU A 72 -1.68 -5.60 1.81
CA LEU A 72 -1.64 -5.86 3.26
C LEU A 72 -0.72 -7.03 3.61
N ILE A 73 -0.74 -8.11 2.82
CA ILE A 73 0.19 -9.23 2.98
C ILE A 73 1.64 -8.76 2.77
N GLY A 74 1.90 -8.08 1.66
CA GLY A 74 3.23 -7.57 1.33
C GLY A 74 3.76 -6.59 2.37
N GLN A 75 2.91 -5.72 2.90
CA GLN A 75 3.27 -4.79 3.97
C GLN A 75 3.55 -5.53 5.28
N ALA A 76 2.70 -6.48 5.68
CA ALA A 76 2.90 -7.24 6.91
C ALA A 76 4.24 -8.00 6.90
N VAL A 77 4.55 -8.66 5.79
CA VAL A 77 5.83 -9.38 5.62
C VAL A 77 7.00 -8.41 5.46
N GLY A 78 6.82 -7.35 4.67
CA GLY A 78 7.88 -6.37 4.39
C GLY A 78 8.41 -5.65 5.64
N ARG A 79 7.57 -5.47 6.68
CA ARG A 79 8.01 -4.87 7.96
C ARG A 79 9.07 -5.70 8.68
N TRP A 80 9.12 -6.99 8.47
CA TRP A 80 10.19 -7.83 9.01
C TRP A 80 11.55 -7.53 8.35
N GLY A 81 11.56 -6.98 7.12
CA GLY A 81 12.77 -6.44 6.51
C GLY A 81 13.36 -5.27 7.31
N ASN A 82 12.52 -4.35 7.81
CA ASN A 82 12.98 -3.27 8.68
C ASN A 82 13.60 -3.79 9.98
N PHE A 83 13.05 -4.85 10.55
CA PHE A 83 13.65 -5.52 11.72
C PHE A 83 15.03 -6.09 11.40
N MET A 84 15.18 -6.80 10.28
CA MET A 84 16.47 -7.36 9.86
C MET A 84 17.51 -6.29 9.55
N ASN A 85 17.08 -5.18 8.94
CA ASN A 85 17.94 -4.02 8.61
C ASN A 85 18.21 -3.11 9.82
N ARG A 86 17.53 -3.33 10.96
CA ARG A 86 17.62 -2.47 12.16
C ARG A 86 17.29 -1.01 11.87
N GLU A 87 16.26 -0.77 11.10
CA GLU A 87 15.81 0.55 10.67
C GLU A 87 14.35 0.81 11.03
N ALA A 88 13.92 2.08 10.94
CA ALA A 88 12.52 2.48 11.13
C ALA A 88 11.92 2.07 12.49
N PHE A 89 12.73 1.99 13.51
CA PHE A 89 12.30 1.73 14.90
C PHE A 89 11.71 2.99 15.54
N GLY A 90 11.01 2.81 16.67
CA GLY A 90 10.39 3.90 17.41
C GLY A 90 11.31 4.52 18.47
N ALA A 91 10.77 5.48 19.23
CA ALA A 91 11.44 6.10 20.35
C ALA A 91 11.78 5.08 21.45
N GLU A 92 12.66 5.47 22.36
CA GLU A 92 13.00 4.66 23.53
C GLU A 92 11.77 4.38 24.40
N THR A 93 11.71 3.18 24.97
CA THR A 93 10.57 2.74 25.75
C THR A 93 10.96 1.74 26.82
N THR A 94 10.21 1.72 27.92
CA THR A 94 10.35 0.74 29.02
C THR A 94 9.31 -0.36 28.97
N LEU A 95 8.52 -0.46 27.89
CA LEU A 95 7.48 -1.48 27.76
C LEU A 95 8.04 -2.90 27.79
N PRO A 96 7.30 -3.90 28.31
CA PRO A 96 7.81 -5.27 28.45
C PRO A 96 8.15 -5.95 27.12
N TRP A 97 7.60 -5.49 26.01
CA TRP A 97 7.85 -6.01 24.65
C TRP A 97 8.76 -5.11 23.81
N ARG A 98 9.55 -4.25 24.47
CA ARG A 98 10.55 -3.40 23.81
C ARG A 98 11.55 -4.24 23.01
N MET A 99 12.04 -3.69 21.92
CA MET A 99 13.10 -4.27 21.12
C MET A 99 14.44 -3.68 21.55
N GLN A 100 15.42 -4.55 21.77
CA GLN A 100 16.80 -4.15 22.02
C GLN A 100 17.58 -4.11 20.71
N LEU A 101 18.29 -3.04 20.47
CA LEU A 101 19.21 -2.92 19.33
C LEU A 101 20.48 -2.17 19.73
N THR A 102 21.57 -2.50 19.06
CA THR A 102 22.83 -1.78 19.20
C THR A 102 22.91 -0.71 18.11
N THR A 103 23.07 0.53 18.50
CA THR A 103 23.27 1.64 17.58
C THR A 103 24.61 1.53 16.86
N THR A 104 24.81 2.33 15.81
CA THR A 104 26.11 2.43 15.12
C THR A 104 27.24 2.92 16.02
N ALA A 105 26.91 3.61 17.13
CA ALA A 105 27.87 4.04 18.15
C ALA A 105 28.20 2.94 19.18
N GLY A 106 27.65 1.73 19.03
CA GLY A 106 27.87 0.63 19.95
C GLY A 106 27.02 0.66 21.22
N THR A 107 26.09 1.61 21.36
CA THR A 107 25.22 1.76 22.53
C THR A 107 24.00 0.85 22.39
N LEU A 108 23.67 0.08 23.42
CA LEU A 108 22.42 -0.67 23.49
C LEU A 108 21.27 0.27 23.85
N VAL A 109 20.23 0.28 23.02
CA VAL A 109 19.00 1.06 23.24
C VAL A 109 17.78 0.14 23.23
N GLU A 110 16.76 0.52 23.99
CA GLU A 110 15.50 -0.19 24.11
C GLU A 110 14.39 0.66 23.51
N VAL A 111 13.79 0.21 22.41
CA VAL A 111 12.91 1.02 21.55
C VAL A 111 11.59 0.33 21.24
N HIS A 112 10.60 1.12 20.81
CA HIS A 112 9.34 0.59 20.30
C HIS A 112 9.57 -0.25 19.03
N PRO A 113 9.11 -1.52 18.98
CA PRO A 113 9.19 -2.38 17.79
C PRO A 113 8.10 -1.99 16.77
N THR A 114 8.25 -0.86 16.14
CA THR A 114 7.27 -0.33 15.17
C THR A 114 7.01 -1.27 14.02
N PHE A 115 8.01 -2.04 13.59
CA PHE A 115 7.86 -3.09 12.59
C PHE A 115 6.77 -4.11 12.98
N LEU A 116 6.76 -4.53 14.25
CA LEU A 116 5.78 -5.48 14.77
C LEU A 116 4.38 -4.87 14.82
N TYR A 117 4.29 -3.62 15.30
CA TYR A 117 3.01 -2.91 15.34
C TYR A 117 2.39 -2.77 13.96
N GLU A 118 3.17 -2.34 12.97
CA GLU A 118 2.70 -2.21 11.59
C GLU A 118 2.39 -3.57 10.96
N SER A 119 3.19 -4.60 11.22
CA SER A 119 2.93 -5.96 10.73
C SER A 119 1.59 -6.50 11.26
N LEU A 120 1.38 -6.44 12.58
CA LEU A 120 0.14 -6.88 13.21
C LEU A 120 -1.07 -6.06 12.74
N TRP A 121 -0.92 -4.73 12.60
CA TRP A 121 -1.96 -3.86 12.10
C TRP A 121 -2.40 -4.26 10.68
N ASN A 122 -1.45 -4.55 9.80
CA ASN A 122 -1.74 -5.00 8.44
C ASN A 122 -2.41 -6.39 8.42
N VAL A 123 -1.98 -7.32 9.29
CA VAL A 123 -2.64 -8.63 9.42
C VAL A 123 -4.08 -8.48 9.89
N VAL A 124 -4.33 -7.65 10.90
CA VAL A 124 -5.71 -7.39 11.39
C VAL A 124 -6.55 -6.75 10.27
N GLY A 125 -6.02 -5.78 9.53
CA GLY A 125 -6.69 -5.17 8.39
C GLY A 125 -7.05 -6.19 7.30
N LEU A 126 -6.15 -7.11 6.99
CA LEU A 126 -6.41 -8.20 6.06
C LEU A 126 -7.55 -9.11 6.54
N LEU A 127 -7.52 -9.51 7.81
CA LEU A 127 -8.57 -10.34 8.40
C LEU A 127 -9.94 -9.63 8.37
N LEU A 128 -9.98 -8.34 8.71
CA LEU A 128 -11.20 -7.54 8.62
C LEU A 128 -11.74 -7.47 7.18
N ILE A 129 -10.86 -7.26 6.18
CA ILE A 129 -11.29 -7.25 4.78
C ILE A 129 -11.83 -8.63 4.40
N VAL A 130 -11.10 -9.71 4.62
CA VAL A 130 -11.46 -11.04 4.15
C VAL A 130 -12.73 -11.57 4.82
N PHE A 131 -12.86 -11.39 6.14
CA PHE A 131 -13.95 -12.02 6.90
C PHE A 131 -15.18 -11.13 7.08
N ILE A 132 -15.04 -9.81 6.96
CA ILE A 132 -16.13 -8.86 7.22
C ILE A 132 -16.48 -8.06 5.96
N VAL A 133 -15.56 -7.23 5.47
CA VAL A 133 -15.85 -6.26 4.40
C VAL A 133 -16.16 -6.95 3.07
N ALA A 134 -15.33 -7.91 2.65
CA ALA A 134 -15.49 -8.61 1.37
C ALA A 134 -16.76 -9.48 1.33
N LYS A 135 -17.17 -10.05 2.47
CA LYS A 135 -18.41 -10.84 2.55
C LYS A 135 -19.67 -10.00 2.45
N GLY A 136 -19.63 -8.78 3.00
CA GLY A 136 -20.74 -7.82 2.96
C GLY A 136 -20.57 -6.72 1.93
N ARG A 137 -19.72 -6.92 0.91
CA ARG A 137 -19.37 -5.89 -0.08
C ARG A 137 -20.60 -5.34 -0.78
N ARG A 138 -20.73 -4.01 -0.77
CA ARG A 138 -21.87 -3.26 -1.29
C ARG A 138 -21.59 -2.61 -2.65
N PHE A 139 -20.32 -2.31 -2.94
CA PHE A 139 -19.90 -1.71 -4.21
C PHE A 139 -18.47 -2.13 -4.57
N ASP A 140 -18.12 -2.05 -5.85
CA ASP A 140 -16.75 -2.33 -6.32
C ASP A 140 -15.82 -1.17 -5.91
N GLY A 141 -14.78 -1.47 -5.13
CA GLY A 141 -13.88 -0.50 -4.52
C GLY A 141 -14.04 -0.36 -2.99
N GLU A 142 -14.99 -1.07 -2.38
CA GLU A 142 -15.22 -0.98 -0.92
C GLU A 142 -14.02 -1.47 -0.11
N ASN A 143 -13.40 -2.60 -0.51
CA ASN A 143 -12.18 -3.09 0.14
C ASN A 143 -11.02 -2.10 -0.01
N THR A 144 -10.94 -1.44 -1.16
CA THR A 144 -9.91 -0.45 -1.47
C THR A 144 -10.02 0.78 -0.56
N TRP A 145 -11.23 1.33 -0.42
CA TRP A 145 -11.46 2.47 0.47
C TRP A 145 -11.28 2.09 1.93
N PHE A 146 -11.70 0.88 2.33
CA PHE A 146 -11.45 0.37 3.67
C PHE A 146 -9.95 0.21 3.94
N TYR A 147 -9.17 -0.30 2.97
CA TYR A 147 -7.72 -0.40 3.07
C TYR A 147 -7.08 0.98 3.32
N PHE A 148 -7.44 2.00 2.53
CA PHE A 148 -6.90 3.33 2.73
C PHE A 148 -7.28 3.93 4.08
N LEU A 149 -8.50 3.72 4.55
CA LEU A 149 -8.94 4.12 5.87
C LEU A 149 -8.09 3.42 6.96
N TRP A 150 -8.00 2.11 6.90
CA TRP A 150 -7.28 1.29 7.87
C TRP A 150 -5.80 1.61 7.92
N TYR A 151 -5.16 1.64 6.75
CA TYR A 151 -3.74 1.96 6.62
C TYR A 151 -3.45 3.39 7.09
N GLY A 152 -4.29 4.35 6.73
CA GLY A 152 -4.13 5.74 7.17
C GLY A 152 -4.18 5.89 8.69
N ILE A 153 -5.12 5.23 9.37
CA ILE A 153 -5.21 5.21 10.83
C ILE A 153 -3.92 4.60 11.42
N GLY A 154 -3.51 3.43 10.94
CA GLY A 154 -2.29 2.76 11.40
C GLY A 154 -1.05 3.61 11.21
N ARG A 155 -0.89 4.20 10.02
CA ARG A 155 0.26 5.03 9.71
C ARG A 155 0.30 6.32 10.55
N PHE A 156 -0.85 6.89 10.84
CA PHE A 156 -0.94 8.11 11.65
C PHE A 156 -0.38 7.91 13.07
N TRP A 157 -0.78 6.86 13.77
CA TRP A 157 -0.32 6.64 15.15
C TRP A 157 1.10 6.05 15.21
N VAL A 158 1.47 5.15 14.29
CA VAL A 158 2.83 4.59 14.27
C VAL A 158 3.86 5.66 13.96
N GLU A 159 3.56 6.60 13.03
CA GLU A 159 4.44 7.73 12.75
C GLU A 159 4.71 8.59 14.00
N GLY A 160 3.72 8.67 14.90
CA GLY A 160 3.90 9.35 16.20
C GLY A 160 5.00 8.74 17.07
N LEU A 161 5.28 7.45 16.92
CA LEU A 161 6.30 6.71 17.68
C LEU A 161 7.69 6.76 17.01
N ARG A 162 7.78 7.12 15.72
CA ARG A 162 9.05 7.07 14.96
C ARG A 162 9.95 8.26 15.27
N THR A 163 11.24 8.00 15.18
CA THR A 163 12.29 9.00 15.42
C THR A 163 12.86 9.60 14.12
N ASP A 164 12.63 8.95 12.98
CA ASP A 164 13.15 9.31 11.66
C ASP A 164 12.11 9.99 10.75
N SER A 165 11.15 10.71 11.35
CA SER A 165 10.05 11.36 10.64
C SER A 165 10.50 12.53 9.79
N LEU A 166 9.89 12.71 8.61
CA LEU A 166 10.01 13.89 7.78
C LEU A 166 8.99 14.95 8.21
N TYR A 167 9.42 16.20 8.30
CA TYR A 167 8.58 17.33 8.71
C TYR A 167 8.13 18.17 7.53
N LEU A 168 6.89 18.70 7.62
CA LEU A 168 6.28 19.53 6.58
C LEU A 168 6.71 20.99 6.76
N PHE A 169 7.78 21.38 6.09
CA PHE A 169 8.37 22.72 6.24
C PHE A 169 8.60 23.07 7.74
N ASN A 170 8.48 24.32 8.10
CA ASN A 170 8.57 24.81 9.48
C ASN A 170 7.19 25.01 10.13
N TRP A 171 6.16 24.31 9.65
CA TRP A 171 4.81 24.43 10.19
C TRP A 171 4.66 23.61 11.46
N THR A 172 4.07 24.26 12.48
CA THR A 172 3.82 23.65 13.79
C THR A 172 2.35 23.75 14.17
N ILE A 173 1.85 22.73 14.88
CA ILE A 173 0.55 22.75 15.55
C ILE A 173 0.80 22.50 17.03
N GLY A 174 0.36 23.45 17.89
CA GLY A 174 0.59 23.36 19.33
C GLY A 174 2.08 23.37 19.74
N GLY A 175 2.97 23.95 18.90
CA GLY A 175 4.42 23.96 19.14
C GLY A 175 5.18 22.75 18.60
N GLU A 176 4.48 21.70 18.16
CA GLU A 176 5.08 20.49 17.58
C GLU A 176 5.11 20.57 16.06
N PRO A 177 6.22 20.17 15.40
CA PRO A 177 6.32 20.19 13.95
C PRO A 177 5.43 19.13 13.31
N ILE A 178 4.76 19.50 12.22
CA ILE A 178 3.85 18.60 11.49
C ILE A 178 4.67 17.56 10.72
N ARG A 179 4.42 16.29 10.97
CA ARG A 179 5.02 15.19 10.22
C ARG A 179 4.28 14.96 8.90
N VAL A 180 5.01 14.93 7.78
CA VAL A 180 4.45 14.75 6.42
C VAL A 180 3.57 13.50 6.35
N SER A 181 4.06 12.38 6.89
CA SER A 181 3.32 11.12 6.87
C SER A 181 2.01 11.18 7.67
N GLN A 182 1.97 11.92 8.79
CA GLN A 182 0.74 12.10 9.58
C GLN A 182 -0.27 12.97 8.84
N ALA A 183 0.17 14.07 8.23
CA ALA A 183 -0.71 14.94 7.45
C ALA A 183 -1.33 14.18 6.26
N LEU A 184 -0.51 13.44 5.51
CA LEU A 184 -0.98 12.60 4.39
C LEU A 184 -1.93 11.50 4.87
N SER A 185 -1.63 10.86 6.00
CA SER A 185 -2.49 9.82 6.59
C SER A 185 -3.84 10.38 7.01
N LEU A 186 -3.87 11.59 7.60
CA LEU A 186 -5.12 12.24 7.97
C LEU A 186 -5.98 12.53 6.74
N VAL A 187 -5.40 13.10 5.68
CA VAL A 187 -6.11 13.33 4.41
C VAL A 187 -6.67 12.02 3.85
N MET A 188 -5.85 10.97 3.85
CA MET A 188 -6.26 9.65 3.36
C MET A 188 -7.42 9.06 4.17
N VAL A 189 -7.39 9.19 5.51
CA VAL A 189 -8.49 8.76 6.39
C VAL A 189 -9.78 9.54 6.08
N LEU A 190 -9.71 10.88 5.98
CA LEU A 190 -10.87 11.71 5.72
C LEU A 190 -11.49 11.42 4.35
N VAL A 191 -10.67 11.32 3.31
CA VAL A 191 -11.14 10.99 1.95
C VAL A 191 -11.76 9.60 1.92
N SER A 192 -11.12 8.61 2.53
CA SER A 192 -11.62 7.23 2.53
C SER A 192 -12.91 7.10 3.32
N ALA A 193 -13.01 7.76 4.48
CA ALA A 193 -14.23 7.80 5.28
C ALA A 193 -15.37 8.45 4.51
N PHE A 194 -15.09 9.59 3.84
CA PHE A 194 -16.07 10.26 3.00
C PHE A 194 -16.55 9.35 1.85
N MET A 195 -15.63 8.70 1.13
CA MET A 195 -15.96 7.84 0.00
C MET A 195 -16.76 6.60 0.43
N LEU A 196 -16.42 6.01 1.57
CA LEU A 196 -17.21 4.91 2.16
C LEU A 196 -18.62 5.38 2.53
N LEU A 197 -18.75 6.49 3.25
CA LEU A 197 -20.05 7.03 3.64
C LEU A 197 -20.88 7.42 2.42
N TYR A 198 -20.26 8.06 1.41
CA TYR A 198 -20.92 8.44 0.18
C TYR A 198 -21.52 7.24 -0.55
N ASN A 199 -20.71 6.20 -0.82
CA ASN A 199 -21.18 5.03 -1.56
C ASN A 199 -22.12 4.14 -0.76
N ILE A 200 -22.01 4.11 0.58
CA ILE A 200 -22.88 3.28 1.44
C ILE A 200 -24.21 3.95 1.74
N ARG A 201 -24.21 5.26 1.97
CA ARG A 201 -25.40 5.98 2.49
C ARG A 201 -26.04 6.90 1.47
N LEU A 202 -25.25 7.64 0.68
CA LEU A 202 -25.75 8.67 -0.22
C LEU A 202 -25.97 8.13 -1.64
N HIS A 203 -25.17 7.15 -2.06
CA HIS A 203 -25.28 6.55 -3.39
C HIS A 203 -25.21 5.02 -3.30
N PRO A 204 -26.26 4.38 -2.70
CA PRO A 204 -26.25 2.93 -2.53
C PRO A 204 -26.31 2.22 -3.88
N HIS A 205 -25.51 1.18 -4.00
CA HIS A 205 -25.39 0.35 -5.20
C HIS A 205 -26.26 -0.90 -5.08
N LYS A 206 -26.75 -1.40 -6.21
CA LYS A 206 -27.49 -2.66 -6.24
C LYS A 206 -26.51 -3.84 -6.33
N PRO A 207 -26.84 -5.00 -5.76
CA PRO A 207 -26.00 -6.20 -5.86
C PRO A 207 -25.67 -6.61 -7.29
N GLU A 208 -26.61 -6.38 -8.22
CA GLU A 208 -26.42 -6.69 -9.65
C GLU A 208 -25.35 -5.82 -10.33
N GLU A 209 -25.03 -4.68 -9.74
CA GLU A 209 -23.99 -3.76 -10.25
C GLU A 209 -22.57 -4.21 -9.87
N LEU A 210 -22.41 -5.14 -8.92
CA LEU A 210 -21.12 -5.69 -8.56
C LEU A 210 -20.53 -6.48 -9.73
N TYR A 211 -19.27 -6.23 -10.04
CA TYR A 211 -18.56 -6.89 -11.14
C TYR A 211 -18.62 -8.41 -11.04
N VAL A 212 -18.52 -8.98 -9.85
CA VAL A 212 -18.57 -10.42 -9.62
C VAL A 212 -19.94 -11.01 -10.06
N ASN A 213 -21.02 -10.31 -9.81
CA ASN A 213 -22.36 -10.75 -10.18
C ASN A 213 -22.62 -10.58 -11.68
N ILE A 214 -22.12 -9.48 -12.27
CA ILE A 214 -22.16 -9.27 -13.73
C ILE A 214 -21.40 -10.38 -14.44
N ALA A 215 -20.19 -10.70 -14.01
CA ALA A 215 -19.37 -11.75 -14.61
C ALA A 215 -20.00 -13.15 -14.45
N ALA A 216 -20.63 -13.41 -13.31
CA ALA A 216 -21.36 -14.66 -13.07
C ALA A 216 -22.58 -14.80 -14.00
N ALA A 217 -23.36 -13.73 -14.17
CA ALA A 217 -24.51 -13.72 -15.08
C ALA A 217 -24.10 -13.90 -16.55
N GLN A 218 -23.02 -13.26 -16.98
CA GLN A 218 -22.48 -13.45 -18.33
C GLN A 218 -22.05 -14.90 -18.59
N LYS A 219 -21.33 -15.50 -17.64
CA LYS A 219 -20.89 -16.89 -17.74
C LYS A 219 -22.05 -17.87 -17.77
N ALA A 220 -23.12 -17.63 -17.03
CA ALA A 220 -24.33 -18.45 -17.05
C ALA A 220 -25.01 -18.41 -18.43
N ALA A 221 -25.16 -17.20 -19.00
CA ALA A 221 -25.76 -17.00 -20.32
C ALA A 221 -24.92 -17.65 -21.45
N GLU A 222 -23.61 -17.62 -21.36
CA GLU A 222 -22.70 -18.31 -22.30
C GLU A 222 -22.83 -19.84 -22.21
N GLY A 223 -22.99 -20.38 -20.99
CA GLY A 223 -23.18 -21.80 -20.75
C GLY A 223 -24.50 -22.31 -21.34
N GLU A 224 -25.59 -21.58 -21.15
CA GLU A 224 -26.91 -21.94 -21.73
C GLU A 224 -26.91 -21.88 -23.26
N SER A 225 -26.20 -20.89 -23.86
CA SER A 225 -26.10 -20.80 -25.33
C SER A 225 -25.26 -21.93 -25.95
N ALA A 226 -24.28 -22.45 -25.25
CA ALA A 226 -23.45 -23.57 -25.70
C ALA A 226 -24.18 -24.89 -25.64
N ASP A 227 -25.02 -25.11 -24.62
CA ASP A 227 -25.82 -26.34 -24.46
C ASP A 227 -26.99 -26.39 -25.47
N GLY A 228 -27.67 -25.25 -25.73
CA GLY A 228 -28.74 -25.13 -26.74
C GLY A 228 -28.31 -25.23 -28.20
N SER A 229 -26.98 -25.19 -28.48
CA SER A 229 -26.43 -25.40 -29.82
C SER A 229 -25.97 -26.84 -30.09
N ALA A 230 -26.09 -27.73 -29.09
CA ALA A 230 -25.69 -29.15 -29.19
C ALA A 230 -26.89 -30.10 -29.36
N GLU A 231 -28.12 -29.57 -29.32
CA GLU A 231 -29.35 -30.27 -29.70
C GLU A 231 -29.73 -29.95 -31.18
#